data_4179fb5cc94ecbd4f506abeb2d1ff151
#
_entry.id   4179fb5cc94ecbd4f506abeb2d1ff151
#
_cell.length_a   1.000
_cell.length_b   1.000
_cell.length_c   1.000
_cell.angle_alpha   90.00
_cell.angle_beta   90.00
_cell.angle_gamma   90.00
#
_symmetry.space_group_name_H-M   'P 1'
#
loop_
_entity.id
_entity.type
_entity.pdbx_description
1 polymer ?
#
loop_
_entity_poly.entity_id
_entity_poly.type
_entity_poly.pdbx_seq_one_letter_code
_entity_poly.pdbx_strand_id
1 'polypeptide(L)'
;MIMKQLLRSTLVTFVLCLCNLNQAFAFPDRPITMVVPNPPGGVVDTSARLVSDPLSNILKQTVIVENKGGASGNIAYQQVAKGAKDGYSILVSYSGYHIANPILQDKLPWALNDLTPIGLITVATNVITVHPSIPVSNLKELIAYAKANPGKLNYASQGNGSVSHIGTEIFKQQTGVEMVHVPYKGSGAAIQDVLAGQVQVFITTPPSVIGHIQTGKLKALAVTGKSRHPLMPNVPTVAEAGLPGFSLESWVALYVAAGTPPAVIEKLSSSVKASLEIPEVKQRADAAGVELRYLPPAEMTKLLNQEITSWSKAIKSANIKLD
;
A
#
# COMPACT_ATOMS: atom_id res chain seq x y z
N MET A 1 -58.20 -32.74 28.08
CA MET A 1 -58.19 -31.80 26.94
C MET A 1 -57.14 -30.70 27.14
N ILE A 2 -57.01 -30.11 28.28
CA ILE A 2 -56.10 -29.00 28.63
C ILE A 2 -54.59 -29.36 28.47
N MET A 3 -54.18 -30.57 28.87
CA MET A 3 -52.78 -31.02 28.80
C MET A 3 -52.25 -31.20 27.36
N LYS A 4 -53.10 -31.58 26.40
CA LYS A 4 -52.74 -31.65 24.96
C LYS A 4 -52.61 -30.28 24.31
N GLN A 5 -53.33 -29.27 24.79
CA GLN A 5 -53.21 -27.90 24.34
C GLN A 5 -51.94 -27.23 24.88
N LEU A 6 -51.56 -27.45 26.13
CA LEU A 6 -50.30 -26.97 26.70
C LEU A 6 -49.06 -27.56 25.98
N LEU A 7 -49.06 -28.87 25.69
CA LEU A 7 -47.96 -29.50 24.93
C LEU A 7 -47.81 -28.97 23.49
N ARG A 8 -48.95 -28.65 22.84
CA ARG A 8 -48.91 -28.05 21.48
C ARG A 8 -48.40 -26.61 21.48
N SER A 9 -48.80 -25.79 22.49
CA SER A 9 -48.32 -24.41 22.58
C SER A 9 -46.82 -24.36 22.91
N THR A 10 -46.29 -25.23 23.77
CA THR A 10 -44.85 -25.32 24.11
C THR A 10 -44.04 -25.77 22.91
N LEU A 11 -44.54 -26.73 22.13
CA LEU A 11 -43.85 -27.20 20.90
C LEU A 11 -43.77 -26.11 19.81
N VAL A 12 -44.85 -25.33 19.64
CA VAL A 12 -44.90 -24.22 18.65
C VAL A 12 -43.95 -23.09 19.06
N THR A 13 -43.89 -22.77 20.38
CA THR A 13 -42.96 -21.74 20.88
C THR A 13 -41.52 -22.18 20.74
N PHE A 14 -41.20 -23.47 20.95
CA PHE A 14 -39.86 -24.01 20.79
C PHE A 14 -39.41 -24.05 19.34
N VAL A 15 -40.31 -24.38 18.41
CA VAL A 15 -40.04 -24.35 16.96
C VAL A 15 -39.84 -22.91 16.45
N LEU A 16 -40.61 -21.94 16.94
CA LEU A 16 -40.43 -20.52 16.62
C LEU A 16 -39.11 -19.95 17.14
N CYS A 17 -38.65 -20.39 18.33
CA CYS A 17 -37.32 -20.02 18.85
C CYS A 17 -36.18 -20.62 18.04
N LEU A 18 -36.31 -21.83 17.51
CA LEU A 18 -35.28 -22.48 16.65
C LEU A 18 -35.19 -21.84 15.26
N CYS A 19 -36.25 -21.25 14.72
CA CYS A 19 -36.24 -20.53 13.46
C CYS A 19 -35.53 -19.19 13.53
N ASN A 20 -35.38 -18.60 14.71
CA ASN A 20 -34.64 -17.34 14.87
C ASN A 20 -33.12 -17.50 15.01
N LEU A 21 -32.60 -18.73 15.17
CA LEU A 21 -31.15 -19.00 15.32
C LEU A 21 -30.38 -19.09 13.99
N ASN A 22 -31.06 -19.03 12.86
CA ASN A 22 -30.45 -19.06 11.53
C ASN A 22 -30.58 -17.75 10.74
N GLN A 23 -30.53 -16.59 11.40
CA GLN A 23 -30.08 -15.40 10.68
C GLN A 23 -28.57 -15.55 10.47
N ALA A 24 -28.18 -16.43 9.54
CA ALA A 24 -26.87 -16.38 8.95
C ALA A 24 -26.68 -14.93 8.46
N PHE A 25 -25.83 -14.17 9.10
CA PHE A 25 -25.45 -12.84 8.63
C PHE A 25 -25.03 -13.00 7.17
N ALA A 26 -25.90 -12.59 6.24
CA ALA A 26 -25.61 -12.61 4.81
C ALA A 26 -24.63 -11.47 4.50
N PHE A 27 -23.40 -11.60 5.00
CA PHE A 27 -22.34 -10.66 4.64
C PHE A 27 -21.81 -10.97 3.25
N PRO A 28 -21.71 -9.95 2.39
CA PRO A 28 -22.20 -8.58 2.54
C PRO A 28 -23.66 -8.43 2.04
N ASP A 29 -24.46 -7.58 2.67
CA ASP A 29 -25.83 -7.23 2.30
C ASP A 29 -25.99 -5.78 1.81
N ARG A 30 -24.89 -5.01 1.83
CA ARG A 30 -24.81 -3.60 1.44
C ARG A 30 -23.44 -3.27 0.84
N PRO A 31 -23.27 -2.09 0.20
CA PRO A 31 -21.98 -1.67 -0.37
C PRO A 31 -20.85 -1.67 0.64
N ILE A 32 -19.66 -2.06 0.17
CA ILE A 32 -18.41 -2.06 0.93
C ILE A 32 -17.58 -0.85 0.46
N THR A 33 -16.93 -0.16 1.40
CA THR A 33 -16.04 0.96 1.09
C THR A 33 -14.58 0.58 1.31
N MET A 34 -13.76 0.71 0.27
CA MET A 34 -12.31 0.61 0.32
C MET A 34 -11.72 2.01 0.53
N VAL A 35 -11.19 2.27 1.71
CA VAL A 35 -10.63 3.58 2.11
C VAL A 35 -9.15 3.62 1.76
N VAL A 36 -8.77 4.49 0.82
CA VAL A 36 -7.43 4.66 0.30
C VAL A 36 -6.76 5.87 0.97
N PRO A 37 -5.59 5.71 1.63
CA PRO A 37 -4.93 6.78 2.41
C PRO A 37 -4.19 7.82 1.55
N ASN A 38 -4.31 7.75 0.23
CA ASN A 38 -3.60 8.60 -0.73
C ASN A 38 -4.58 9.25 -1.73
N PRO A 39 -4.19 10.39 -2.32
CA PRO A 39 -4.84 10.89 -3.53
C PRO A 39 -4.78 9.86 -4.68
N PRO A 40 -5.68 9.98 -5.68
CA PRO A 40 -5.67 9.11 -6.86
C PRO A 40 -4.32 9.14 -7.62
N GLY A 41 -4.02 8.05 -8.34
CA GLY A 41 -2.90 7.94 -9.29
C GLY A 41 -1.60 7.35 -8.74
N GLY A 42 -1.55 6.96 -7.45
CA GLY A 42 -0.42 6.23 -6.87
C GLY A 42 -0.66 4.73 -6.79
N VAL A 43 0.36 3.97 -6.36
CA VAL A 43 0.29 2.50 -6.26
C VAL A 43 -0.88 2.00 -5.40
N VAL A 44 -1.23 2.71 -4.33
CA VAL A 44 -2.33 2.31 -3.42
C VAL A 44 -3.68 2.43 -4.10
N ASP A 45 -3.93 3.56 -4.77
CA ASP A 45 -5.16 3.80 -5.54
C ASP A 45 -5.27 2.81 -6.71
N THR A 46 -4.17 2.62 -7.45
CA THR A 46 -4.10 1.64 -8.54
C THR A 46 -4.44 0.24 -8.04
N SER A 47 -3.84 -0.20 -6.94
CA SER A 47 -4.09 -1.52 -6.35
C SER A 47 -5.53 -1.69 -5.87
N ALA A 48 -6.12 -0.66 -5.26
CA ALA A 48 -7.53 -0.67 -4.87
C ALA A 48 -8.45 -0.88 -6.08
N ARG A 49 -8.21 -0.13 -7.17
CA ARG A 49 -9.03 -0.19 -8.40
C ARG A 49 -8.81 -1.47 -9.22
N LEU A 50 -7.66 -2.13 -9.06
CA LEU A 50 -7.44 -3.46 -9.65
C LEU A 50 -8.40 -4.50 -9.10
N VAL A 51 -8.74 -4.43 -7.82
CA VAL A 51 -9.53 -5.46 -7.13
C VAL A 51 -10.98 -5.04 -6.83
N SER A 52 -11.35 -3.75 -6.90
CA SER A 52 -12.69 -3.27 -6.53
C SER A 52 -13.81 -3.87 -7.37
N ASP A 53 -13.71 -3.83 -8.69
CA ASP A 53 -14.73 -4.39 -9.59
C ASP A 53 -14.79 -5.93 -9.51
N PRO A 54 -13.66 -6.66 -9.54
CA PRO A 54 -13.64 -8.10 -9.28
C PRO A 54 -14.28 -8.48 -7.95
N LEU A 55 -13.98 -7.78 -6.87
CA LEU A 55 -14.59 -8.01 -5.56
C LEU A 55 -16.09 -7.73 -5.58
N SER A 56 -16.54 -6.67 -6.26
CA SER A 56 -17.97 -6.38 -6.43
C SER A 56 -18.68 -7.54 -7.09
N ASN A 57 -18.10 -8.12 -8.14
CA ASN A 57 -18.66 -9.25 -8.87
C ASN A 57 -18.71 -10.53 -8.02
N ILE A 58 -17.64 -10.82 -7.27
CA ILE A 58 -17.53 -12.02 -6.42
C ILE A 58 -18.49 -11.93 -5.24
N LEU A 59 -18.52 -10.77 -4.57
CA LEU A 59 -19.31 -10.53 -3.37
C LEU A 59 -20.79 -10.22 -3.66
N LYS A 60 -21.15 -9.93 -4.92
CA LYS A 60 -22.49 -9.50 -5.36
C LYS A 60 -22.97 -8.22 -4.67
N GLN A 61 -22.01 -7.36 -4.27
CA GLN A 61 -22.24 -6.07 -3.65
C GLN A 61 -21.26 -5.05 -4.20
N THR A 62 -21.68 -3.81 -4.31
CA THR A 62 -20.82 -2.73 -4.80
C THR A 62 -19.63 -2.51 -3.86
N VAL A 63 -18.40 -2.46 -4.42
CA VAL A 63 -17.20 -2.10 -3.70
C VAL A 63 -16.74 -0.72 -4.21
N ILE A 64 -16.81 0.28 -3.34
CA ILE A 64 -16.52 1.69 -3.64
C ILE A 64 -15.11 2.02 -3.19
N VAL A 65 -14.33 2.67 -4.06
CA VAL A 65 -12.99 3.20 -3.71
C VAL A 65 -13.12 4.66 -3.30
N GLU A 66 -12.76 4.97 -2.05
CA GLU A 66 -12.79 6.31 -1.48
C GLU A 66 -11.37 6.77 -1.12
N ASN A 67 -10.87 7.81 -1.78
CA ASN A 67 -9.55 8.37 -1.48
C ASN A 67 -9.64 9.37 -0.33
N LYS A 68 -8.94 9.10 0.78
CA LYS A 68 -8.84 9.95 1.99
C LYS A 68 -7.39 10.19 2.36
N GLY A 69 -6.72 11.00 1.54
CA GLY A 69 -5.35 11.43 1.80
C GLY A 69 -5.25 12.44 2.94
N GLY A 70 -4.04 12.64 3.43
CA GLY A 70 -3.71 13.65 4.46
C GLY A 70 -3.11 13.04 5.72
N ALA A 71 -2.32 13.85 6.46
CA ALA A 71 -1.61 13.48 7.69
C ALA A 71 -0.83 12.16 7.57
N SER A 72 -0.08 11.97 6.47
CA SER A 72 0.64 10.72 6.16
C SER A 72 -0.27 9.48 6.20
N GLY A 73 -1.49 9.61 5.64
CA GLY A 73 -2.48 8.54 5.60
C GLY A 73 -3.29 8.35 6.89
N ASN A 74 -2.92 8.98 7.99
CA ASN A 74 -3.54 8.76 9.32
C ASN A 74 -5.05 8.98 9.34
N ILE A 75 -5.60 9.84 8.47
CA ILE A 75 -7.05 10.08 8.37
C ILE A 75 -7.78 8.79 7.95
N ALA A 76 -7.30 8.12 6.91
CA ALA A 76 -7.89 6.88 6.43
C ALA A 76 -7.72 5.73 7.44
N TYR A 77 -6.50 5.61 8.00
CA TYR A 77 -6.21 4.60 9.02
C TYR A 77 -7.10 4.74 10.24
N GLN A 78 -7.23 5.95 10.78
CA GLN A 78 -8.11 6.24 11.93
C GLN A 78 -9.57 5.93 11.63
N GLN A 79 -10.06 6.29 10.44
CA GLN A 79 -11.44 6.03 10.04
C GLN A 79 -11.78 4.55 10.12
N VAL A 80 -10.91 3.68 9.57
CA VAL A 80 -11.16 2.23 9.59
C VAL A 80 -10.89 1.64 10.97
N ALA A 81 -9.77 2.00 11.60
CA ALA A 81 -9.39 1.48 12.92
C ALA A 81 -10.43 1.77 14.02
N LYS A 82 -11.09 2.94 13.95
CA LYS A 82 -12.14 3.35 14.90
C LYS A 82 -13.56 3.12 14.37
N GLY A 83 -13.68 2.56 13.16
CA GLY A 83 -14.97 2.28 12.52
C GLY A 83 -15.70 1.06 13.06
N ALA A 84 -16.82 0.73 12.41
CA ALA A 84 -17.60 -0.46 12.73
C ALA A 84 -16.79 -1.74 12.46
N LYS A 85 -16.97 -2.74 13.30
CA LYS A 85 -16.28 -4.04 13.24
C LYS A 85 -17.11 -5.06 12.45
N ASP A 86 -17.60 -4.67 11.30
CA ASP A 86 -18.56 -5.43 10.50
C ASP A 86 -18.06 -5.80 9.09
N GLY A 87 -16.83 -5.34 8.71
CA GLY A 87 -16.19 -5.65 7.43
C GLY A 87 -16.61 -4.77 6.25
N TYR A 88 -17.50 -3.79 6.43
CA TYR A 88 -17.95 -2.91 5.34
C TYR A 88 -17.02 -1.72 5.08
N SER A 89 -16.07 -1.47 5.96
CA SER A 89 -15.00 -0.50 5.75
C SER A 89 -13.66 -1.22 5.71
N ILE A 90 -13.01 -1.19 4.54
CA ILE A 90 -11.72 -1.84 4.29
C ILE A 90 -10.66 -0.78 4.08
N LEU A 91 -9.61 -0.79 4.88
CA LEU A 91 -8.43 0.03 4.66
C LEU A 91 -7.58 -0.59 3.55
N VAL A 92 -7.25 0.19 2.54
CA VAL A 92 -6.22 -0.15 1.56
C VAL A 92 -4.88 0.34 2.11
N SER A 93 -4.24 -0.52 2.89
CA SER A 93 -3.05 -0.19 3.63
C SER A 93 -1.82 -0.15 2.75
N TYR A 94 -0.91 0.77 3.03
CA TYR A 94 0.37 0.96 2.34
C TYR A 94 1.53 0.72 3.30
N SER A 95 2.52 -0.09 2.89
CA SER A 95 3.67 -0.45 3.74
C SER A 95 4.35 0.76 4.39
N GLY A 96 4.54 1.84 3.62
CA GLY A 96 5.16 3.06 4.13
C GLY A 96 4.46 3.63 5.36
N TYR A 97 3.15 3.82 5.26
CA TYR A 97 2.39 4.39 6.39
C TYR A 97 2.15 3.39 7.52
N HIS A 98 1.89 2.13 7.16
CA HIS A 98 1.58 1.10 8.15
C HIS A 98 2.75 0.76 9.07
N ILE A 99 3.98 0.83 8.52
CA ILE A 99 5.21 0.51 9.25
C ILE A 99 5.85 1.77 9.82
N ALA A 100 6.00 2.82 8.99
CA ALA A 100 6.78 3.98 9.37
C ALA A 100 6.07 4.88 10.39
N ASN A 101 4.75 5.10 10.25
CA ASN A 101 4.03 5.98 11.18
C ASN A 101 4.16 5.53 12.64
N PRO A 102 3.99 4.22 13.00
CA PRO A 102 4.19 3.77 14.36
C PRO A 102 5.63 3.91 14.89
N ILE A 103 6.62 3.99 14.00
CA ILE A 103 8.03 4.13 14.39
C ILE A 103 8.43 5.60 14.55
N LEU A 104 7.85 6.47 13.70
CA LEU A 104 8.27 7.86 13.54
C LEU A 104 7.39 8.86 14.29
N GLN A 105 6.17 8.50 14.67
CA GLN A 105 5.20 9.40 15.30
C GLN A 105 4.91 8.96 16.74
N ASP A 106 5.23 9.83 17.70
CA ASP A 106 4.98 9.57 19.12
C ASP A 106 3.48 9.48 19.46
N LYS A 107 2.63 10.15 18.68
CA LYS A 107 1.18 10.20 18.88
C LYS A 107 0.46 9.86 17.59
N LEU A 108 -0.06 8.63 17.51
CA LEU A 108 -0.93 8.20 16.42
C LEU A 108 -2.40 8.16 16.87
N PRO A 109 -3.34 8.51 15.99
CA PRO A 109 -4.77 8.38 16.28
C PRO A 109 -5.29 6.93 16.17
N TRP A 110 -4.42 5.98 15.84
CA TRP A 110 -4.67 4.54 15.69
C TRP A 110 -3.46 3.73 16.16
N ALA A 111 -3.64 2.44 16.41
CA ALA A 111 -2.57 1.50 16.75
C ALA A 111 -2.58 0.31 15.77
N LEU A 112 -1.44 -0.38 15.62
CA LEU A 112 -1.33 -1.58 14.78
C LEU A 112 -2.40 -2.63 15.14
N ASN A 113 -2.63 -2.83 16.44
CA ASN A 113 -3.63 -3.79 16.96
C ASN A 113 -5.10 -3.35 16.77
N ASP A 114 -5.36 -2.13 16.31
CA ASP A 114 -6.71 -1.67 15.95
C ASP A 114 -7.14 -2.19 14.56
N LEU A 115 -6.24 -2.85 13.84
CA LEU A 115 -6.44 -3.32 12.47
C LEU A 115 -6.13 -4.82 12.35
N THR A 116 -6.97 -5.55 11.62
CA THR A 116 -6.79 -6.97 11.30
C THR A 116 -6.60 -7.13 9.80
N PRO A 117 -5.53 -7.80 9.32
CA PRO A 117 -5.30 -8.00 7.89
C PRO A 117 -6.35 -8.92 7.27
N ILE A 118 -6.75 -8.62 6.04
CA ILE A 118 -7.51 -9.50 5.15
C ILE A 118 -6.55 -10.26 4.24
N GLY A 119 -5.54 -9.57 3.71
CA GLY A 119 -4.48 -10.14 2.87
C GLY A 119 -3.70 -9.09 2.11
N LEU A 120 -2.52 -9.49 1.65
CA LEU A 120 -1.72 -8.75 0.69
C LEU A 120 -2.36 -8.85 -0.69
N ILE A 121 -2.29 -7.78 -1.49
CA ILE A 121 -2.84 -7.77 -2.85
C ILE A 121 -1.79 -7.45 -3.91
N THR A 122 -0.89 -6.50 -3.66
CA THR A 122 0.15 -6.13 -4.63
C THR A 122 1.47 -5.83 -3.95
N VAL A 123 2.55 -6.04 -4.73
CA VAL A 123 3.89 -5.58 -4.41
C VAL A 123 4.39 -4.75 -5.59
N ALA A 124 5.13 -3.70 -5.30
CA ALA A 124 5.79 -2.89 -6.31
C ALA A 124 7.23 -2.59 -5.89
N THR A 125 8.16 -2.82 -6.80
CA THR A 125 9.51 -2.28 -6.67
C THR A 125 9.48 -0.77 -6.87
N ASN A 126 10.47 -0.06 -6.37
CA ASN A 126 10.60 1.36 -6.70
C ASN A 126 11.56 1.53 -7.88
N VAL A 127 11.46 2.67 -8.54
CA VAL A 127 12.39 3.09 -9.59
C VAL A 127 13.03 4.41 -9.19
N ILE A 128 14.35 4.49 -9.33
CA ILE A 128 15.12 5.72 -9.10
C ILE A 128 15.04 6.53 -10.39
N THR A 129 14.33 7.65 -10.33
CA THR A 129 14.15 8.54 -11.49
C THR A 129 14.79 9.90 -11.26
N VAL A 130 15.22 10.53 -12.35
CA VAL A 130 15.72 11.89 -12.34
C VAL A 130 15.11 12.71 -13.49
N HIS A 131 14.98 14.02 -13.26
CA HIS A 131 14.62 14.97 -14.31
C HIS A 131 15.74 15.05 -15.38
N PRO A 132 15.41 15.15 -16.68
CA PRO A 132 16.40 15.17 -17.77
C PRO A 132 17.44 16.31 -17.70
N SER A 133 17.15 17.41 -16.97
CA SER A 133 18.11 18.51 -16.77
C SER A 133 19.36 18.08 -15.99
N ILE A 134 19.31 16.99 -15.24
CA ILE A 134 20.49 16.48 -14.55
C ILE A 134 21.33 15.68 -15.56
N PRO A 135 22.62 16.02 -15.74
CA PRO A 135 23.47 15.45 -16.77
C PRO A 135 24.03 14.07 -16.33
N VAL A 136 23.13 13.13 -16.06
CA VAL A 136 23.47 11.76 -15.66
C VAL A 136 22.65 10.77 -16.49
N SER A 137 23.21 9.60 -16.75
CA SER A 137 22.62 8.54 -17.58
C SER A 137 22.45 7.21 -16.85
N ASN A 138 23.05 7.07 -15.66
CA ASN A 138 23.00 5.87 -14.85
C ASN A 138 23.13 6.19 -13.35
N LEU A 139 22.89 5.19 -12.49
CA LEU A 139 22.93 5.34 -11.04
C LEU A 139 24.30 5.77 -10.51
N LYS A 140 25.38 5.24 -11.08
CA LYS A 140 26.76 5.58 -10.68
C LYS A 140 27.07 7.06 -10.93
N GLU A 141 26.64 7.58 -12.07
CA GLU A 141 26.77 8.99 -12.40
C GLU A 141 25.91 9.89 -11.50
N LEU A 142 24.70 9.47 -11.14
CA LEU A 142 23.87 10.21 -10.17
C LEU A 142 24.58 10.32 -8.80
N ILE A 143 25.13 9.21 -8.30
CA ILE A 143 25.86 9.19 -7.04
C ILE A 143 27.09 10.11 -7.11
N ALA A 144 27.86 10.04 -8.20
CA ALA A 144 29.04 10.90 -8.39
C ALA A 144 28.64 12.38 -8.49
N TYR A 145 27.59 12.69 -9.24
CA TYR A 145 27.07 14.06 -9.39
C TYR A 145 26.59 14.64 -8.05
N ALA A 146 25.82 13.87 -7.28
CA ALA A 146 25.30 14.29 -5.99
C ALA A 146 26.45 14.52 -4.97
N LYS A 147 27.50 13.68 -4.97
CA LYS A 147 28.69 13.88 -4.15
C LYS A 147 29.50 15.13 -4.51
N ALA A 148 29.58 15.45 -5.80
CA ALA A 148 30.26 16.65 -6.28
C ALA A 148 29.43 17.93 -6.03
N ASN A 149 28.13 17.80 -5.76
CA ASN A 149 27.18 18.90 -5.55
C ASN A 149 26.34 18.69 -4.28
N PRO A 150 26.94 18.63 -3.07
CA PRO A 150 26.23 18.34 -1.85
C PRO A 150 25.10 19.35 -1.58
N GLY A 151 23.91 18.87 -1.27
CA GLY A 151 22.75 19.69 -0.98
C GLY A 151 22.13 20.45 -2.17
N LYS A 152 22.63 20.29 -3.40
CA LYS A 152 22.09 20.96 -4.58
C LYS A 152 20.93 20.23 -5.23
N LEU A 153 20.83 18.92 -5.04
CA LEU A 153 19.70 18.13 -5.53
C LEU A 153 18.57 18.11 -4.51
N ASN A 154 17.35 18.36 -4.99
CA ASN A 154 16.13 18.13 -4.24
C ASN A 154 15.57 16.76 -4.63
N TYR A 155 15.02 16.02 -3.65
CA TYR A 155 14.27 14.81 -3.93
C TYR A 155 12.83 14.92 -3.43
N ALA A 156 11.89 14.43 -4.23
CA ALA A 156 10.49 14.38 -3.89
C ALA A 156 10.15 13.13 -3.06
N SER A 157 9.16 13.24 -2.18
CA SER A 157 8.53 12.09 -1.55
C SER A 157 6.99 12.19 -1.58
N GLN A 158 6.32 11.08 -1.34
CA GLN A 158 4.86 11.01 -1.20
C GLN A 158 4.36 11.55 0.15
N GLY A 159 5.25 12.15 0.92
CA GLY A 159 5.04 12.70 2.26
C GLY A 159 6.00 12.11 3.28
N ASN A 160 6.08 12.75 4.44
CA ASN A 160 6.93 12.32 5.54
C ASN A 160 6.55 10.91 5.98
N GLY A 161 7.56 10.03 6.17
CA GLY A 161 7.36 8.62 6.54
C GLY A 161 6.93 7.70 5.39
N SER A 162 6.76 8.21 4.16
CA SER A 162 6.48 7.35 3.00
C SER A 162 7.68 6.49 2.60
N VAL A 163 7.44 5.41 1.83
CA VAL A 163 8.53 4.56 1.29
C VAL A 163 9.52 5.39 0.46
N SER A 164 9.03 6.35 -0.33
CA SER A 164 9.89 7.24 -1.10
C SER A 164 10.75 8.15 -0.22
N HIS A 165 10.27 8.60 0.94
CA HIS A 165 11.07 9.34 1.91
C HIS A 165 12.13 8.43 2.53
N ILE A 166 11.69 7.39 3.24
CA ILE A 166 12.58 6.49 3.99
C ILE A 166 13.58 5.80 3.05
N GLY A 167 13.12 5.32 1.89
CA GLY A 167 13.97 4.68 0.91
C GLY A 167 15.04 5.63 0.36
N THR A 168 14.71 6.91 0.14
CA THR A 168 15.70 7.90 -0.29
C THR A 168 16.69 8.23 0.82
N GLU A 169 16.27 8.31 2.09
CA GLU A 169 17.18 8.53 3.21
C GLU A 169 18.14 7.33 3.40
N ILE A 170 17.64 6.09 3.26
CA ILE A 170 18.51 4.90 3.26
C ILE A 170 19.49 4.94 2.09
N PHE A 171 19.04 5.34 0.90
CA PHE A 171 19.90 5.53 -0.27
C PHE A 171 20.99 6.57 0.00
N LYS A 172 20.65 7.73 0.58
CA LYS A 172 21.60 8.78 0.97
C LYS A 172 22.64 8.23 1.95
N GLN A 173 22.19 7.52 2.98
CA GLN A 173 23.07 6.92 3.99
C GLN A 173 24.05 5.91 3.37
N GLN A 174 23.57 4.99 2.53
CA GLN A 174 24.40 3.95 1.94
C GLN A 174 25.39 4.49 0.89
N THR A 175 25.03 5.57 0.19
CA THR A 175 25.85 6.16 -0.84
C THR A 175 26.70 7.33 -0.39
N GLY A 176 26.39 7.93 0.78
CA GLY A 176 27.06 9.14 1.28
C GLY A 176 26.74 10.38 0.46
N VAL A 177 25.57 10.45 -0.20
CA VAL A 177 25.12 11.64 -0.94
C VAL A 177 24.24 12.52 -0.07
N GLU A 178 24.27 13.83 -0.31
CA GLU A 178 23.41 14.82 0.33
C GLU A 178 22.40 15.36 -0.66
N MET A 179 21.11 15.19 -0.33
CA MET A 179 19.98 15.73 -1.10
C MET A 179 18.94 16.32 -0.13
N VAL A 180 18.25 17.38 -0.55
CA VAL A 180 17.24 18.07 0.24
C VAL A 180 15.88 17.42 0.04
N HIS A 181 15.17 17.11 1.13
CA HIS A 181 13.85 16.51 1.09
C HIS A 181 12.76 17.55 0.79
N VAL A 182 11.86 17.24 -0.16
CA VAL A 182 10.66 18.01 -0.47
C VAL A 182 9.45 17.08 -0.36
N PRO A 183 8.66 17.16 0.74
CA PRO A 183 7.50 16.31 0.96
C PRO A 183 6.26 16.83 0.20
N TYR A 184 5.49 15.89 -0.39
CA TYR A 184 4.24 16.15 -1.08
C TYR A 184 3.08 15.35 -0.47
N LYS A 185 1.85 15.74 -0.80
CA LYS A 185 0.63 14.99 -0.38
C LYS A 185 0.32 13.84 -1.35
N GLY A 186 1.32 12.95 -1.60
CA GLY A 186 1.21 11.80 -2.51
C GLY A 186 1.94 11.98 -3.83
N SER A 187 1.97 10.90 -4.64
CA SER A 187 2.72 10.85 -5.91
C SER A 187 2.21 11.85 -6.94
N GLY A 188 0.90 12.08 -7.00
CA GLY A 188 0.29 12.95 -8.01
C GLY A 188 0.79 14.40 -7.93
N ALA A 189 0.94 14.95 -6.72
CA ALA A 189 1.52 16.27 -6.52
C ALA A 189 3.03 16.28 -6.76
N ALA A 190 3.74 15.26 -6.25
CA ALA A 190 5.18 15.13 -6.40
C ALA A 190 5.62 15.11 -7.88
N ILE A 191 4.94 14.31 -8.71
CA ILE A 191 5.32 14.14 -10.12
C ILE A 191 5.22 15.42 -10.93
N GLN A 192 4.27 16.32 -10.62
CA GLN A 192 4.14 17.58 -11.35
C GLN A 192 5.40 18.45 -11.18
N ASP A 193 5.91 18.60 -9.96
CA ASP A 193 7.10 19.40 -9.69
C ASP A 193 8.39 18.70 -10.19
N VAL A 194 8.42 17.37 -10.18
CA VAL A 194 9.55 16.62 -10.79
C VAL A 194 9.57 16.82 -12.31
N LEU A 195 8.42 16.77 -13.00
CA LEU A 195 8.30 17.02 -14.43
C LEU A 195 8.61 18.47 -14.81
N ALA A 196 8.32 19.42 -13.92
CA ALA A 196 8.67 20.83 -14.08
C ALA A 196 10.15 21.14 -13.76
N GLY A 197 10.92 20.15 -13.26
CA GLY A 197 12.32 20.33 -12.88
C GLY A 197 12.54 21.09 -11.58
N GLN A 198 11.48 21.40 -10.82
CA GLN A 198 11.59 22.05 -9.49
C GLN A 198 12.24 21.11 -8.47
N VAL A 199 12.00 19.82 -8.62
CA VAL A 199 12.63 18.74 -7.84
C VAL A 199 13.27 17.76 -8.83
N GLN A 200 14.49 17.31 -8.56
CA GLN A 200 15.32 16.61 -9.56
C GLN A 200 15.25 15.11 -9.44
N VAL A 201 15.05 14.56 -8.24
CA VAL A 201 15.13 13.11 -7.96
C VAL A 201 13.82 12.63 -7.37
N PHE A 202 13.33 11.48 -7.82
CA PHE A 202 12.16 10.83 -7.22
C PHE A 202 12.32 9.30 -7.23
N ILE A 203 12.43 8.72 -6.04
CA ILE A 203 12.40 7.26 -5.87
C ILE A 203 10.96 6.89 -5.54
N THR A 204 10.28 6.22 -6.49
CA THR A 204 8.84 5.94 -6.37
C THR A 204 8.46 4.67 -7.12
N THR A 205 7.21 4.24 -6.97
CA THR A 205 6.69 3.06 -7.66
C THR A 205 6.36 3.34 -9.14
N PRO A 206 6.50 2.35 -10.04
CA PRO A 206 6.28 2.47 -11.48
C PRO A 206 4.95 3.12 -11.86
N PRO A 207 3.79 2.81 -11.24
CA PRO A 207 2.51 3.42 -11.63
C PRO A 207 2.53 4.95 -11.68
N SER A 208 3.36 5.58 -10.83
CA SER A 208 3.45 7.03 -10.76
C SER A 208 4.28 7.67 -11.88
N VAL A 209 5.20 6.93 -12.52
CA VAL A 209 6.26 7.51 -13.38
C VAL A 209 6.46 6.80 -14.71
N ILE A 210 5.93 5.57 -14.89
CA ILE A 210 6.25 4.73 -16.05
C ILE A 210 5.88 5.39 -17.38
N GLY A 211 4.73 6.05 -17.49
CA GLY A 211 4.33 6.77 -18.70
C GLY A 211 5.25 7.95 -19.01
N HIS A 212 5.81 8.58 -17.99
CA HIS A 212 6.76 9.68 -18.15
C HIS A 212 8.17 9.20 -18.54
N ILE A 213 8.55 8.01 -18.07
CA ILE A 213 9.80 7.35 -18.49
C ILE A 213 9.71 6.93 -19.95
N GLN A 214 8.61 6.28 -20.37
CA GLN A 214 8.37 5.84 -21.72
C GLN A 214 8.33 6.99 -22.75
N THR A 215 7.89 8.16 -22.33
CA THR A 215 7.86 9.38 -23.17
C THR A 215 9.13 10.24 -23.04
N GLY A 216 10.16 9.80 -22.32
CA GLY A 216 11.42 10.50 -22.14
C GLY A 216 11.36 11.75 -21.26
N LYS A 217 10.22 12.01 -20.59
CA LYS A 217 10.08 13.14 -19.67
C LYS A 217 10.81 12.93 -18.35
N LEU A 218 11.14 11.68 -18.01
CA LEU A 218 12.00 11.29 -16.90
C LEU A 218 13.00 10.25 -17.34
N LYS A 219 14.19 10.24 -16.73
CA LYS A 219 15.17 9.16 -16.86
C LYS A 219 15.00 8.17 -15.71
N ALA A 220 14.87 6.88 -16.00
CA ALA A 220 14.96 5.80 -15.03
C ALA A 220 16.41 5.30 -14.95
N LEU A 221 17.02 5.33 -13.77
CA LEU A 221 18.43 4.97 -13.59
C LEU A 221 18.62 3.55 -13.05
N ALA A 222 17.74 3.09 -12.18
CA ALA A 222 17.72 1.74 -11.64
C ALA A 222 16.36 1.40 -11.01
N VAL A 223 16.03 0.10 -10.96
CA VAL A 223 14.92 -0.42 -10.17
C VAL A 223 15.43 -1.06 -8.88
N THR A 224 14.66 -0.94 -7.80
CA THR A 224 15.08 -1.37 -6.45
C THR A 224 14.76 -2.82 -6.12
N GLY A 225 14.12 -3.54 -7.04
CA GLY A 225 13.80 -4.96 -6.90
C GLY A 225 14.99 -5.88 -7.19
N LYS A 226 14.77 -7.17 -6.92
CA LYS A 226 15.75 -8.22 -7.18
C LYS A 226 15.94 -8.54 -8.67
N SER A 227 14.96 -8.21 -9.51
CA SER A 227 14.96 -8.37 -10.96
C SER A 227 14.58 -7.07 -11.64
N ARG A 228 14.92 -6.96 -12.94
CA ARG A 228 14.48 -5.84 -13.76
C ARG A 228 12.97 -5.84 -13.91
N HIS A 229 12.41 -4.65 -14.02
CA HIS A 229 10.97 -4.49 -14.15
C HIS A 229 10.51 -4.86 -15.57
N PRO A 230 9.45 -5.68 -15.77
CA PRO A 230 9.01 -6.12 -17.11
C PRO A 230 8.75 -4.99 -18.10
N LEU A 231 8.15 -3.88 -17.64
CA LEU A 231 7.89 -2.71 -18.48
C LEU A 231 9.10 -1.78 -18.67
N MET A 232 10.24 -2.09 -18.04
CA MET A 232 11.49 -1.33 -18.10
C MET A 232 12.69 -2.30 -18.22
N PRO A 233 12.74 -3.20 -19.23
CA PRO A 233 13.72 -4.28 -19.29
C PRO A 233 15.16 -3.77 -19.47
N ASN A 234 15.32 -2.54 -19.97
CA ASN A 234 16.62 -1.90 -20.17
C ASN A 234 17.12 -1.15 -18.93
N VAL A 235 16.28 -0.97 -17.90
CA VAL A 235 16.66 -0.33 -16.64
C VAL A 235 17.25 -1.39 -15.70
N PRO A 236 18.53 -1.24 -15.28
CA PRO A 236 19.17 -2.24 -14.42
C PRO A 236 18.56 -2.25 -13.02
N THR A 237 18.75 -3.34 -12.28
CA THR A 237 18.52 -3.33 -10.82
C THR A 237 19.62 -2.48 -10.14
N VAL A 238 19.32 -2.01 -8.93
CA VAL A 238 20.32 -1.29 -8.12
C VAL A 238 21.56 -2.14 -7.84
N ALA A 239 21.41 -3.47 -7.72
CA ALA A 239 22.51 -4.40 -7.56
C ALA A 239 23.40 -4.45 -8.81
N GLU A 240 22.81 -4.57 -10.02
CA GLU A 240 23.52 -4.49 -11.31
C GLU A 240 24.19 -3.13 -11.52
N ALA A 241 23.57 -2.06 -10.99
CA ALA A 241 24.10 -0.70 -11.08
C ALA A 241 25.20 -0.38 -10.04
N GLY A 242 25.65 -1.38 -9.27
CA GLY A 242 26.79 -1.25 -8.35
C GLY A 242 26.43 -0.86 -6.91
N LEU A 243 25.16 -0.98 -6.52
CA LEU A 243 24.70 -0.77 -5.13
C LEU A 243 24.07 -2.06 -4.56
N PRO A 244 24.85 -3.14 -4.37
CA PRO A 244 24.35 -4.37 -3.81
C PRO A 244 23.90 -4.15 -2.34
N GLY A 245 22.79 -4.80 -1.94
CA GLY A 245 22.25 -4.68 -0.59
C GLY A 245 21.25 -3.53 -0.40
N PHE A 246 21.08 -2.63 -1.37
CA PHE A 246 19.94 -1.73 -1.40
C PHE A 246 18.74 -2.46 -2.03
N SER A 247 17.65 -2.55 -1.29
CA SER A 247 16.37 -3.08 -1.78
C SER A 247 15.25 -2.28 -1.16
N LEU A 248 14.28 -1.90 -1.96
CA LEU A 248 13.12 -1.15 -1.52
C LEU A 248 11.90 -1.65 -2.28
N GLU A 249 11.04 -2.38 -1.59
CA GLU A 249 9.74 -2.81 -2.10
C GLU A 249 8.63 -2.10 -1.33
N SER A 250 7.55 -1.82 -2.02
CA SER A 250 6.31 -1.33 -1.42
C SER A 250 5.26 -2.40 -1.56
N TRP A 251 4.42 -2.58 -0.55
CA TRP A 251 3.27 -3.46 -0.67
C TRP A 251 1.97 -2.74 -0.31
N VAL A 252 0.89 -3.26 -0.87
CA VAL A 252 -0.48 -2.86 -0.56
C VAL A 252 -1.23 -4.09 -0.04
N ALA A 253 -1.86 -3.94 1.12
CA ALA A 253 -2.63 -4.98 1.78
C ALA A 253 -3.97 -4.42 2.27
N LEU A 254 -4.94 -5.29 2.42
CA LEU A 254 -6.28 -4.93 2.89
C LEU A 254 -6.43 -5.25 4.37
N TYR A 255 -7.04 -4.34 5.11
CA TYR A 255 -7.30 -4.47 6.55
C TYR A 255 -8.72 -4.04 6.89
N VAL A 256 -9.25 -4.59 7.98
CA VAL A 256 -10.49 -4.18 8.63
C VAL A 256 -10.24 -3.80 10.09
N ALA A 257 -11.23 -3.20 10.75
CA ALA A 257 -11.16 -2.93 12.18
C ALA A 257 -10.95 -4.22 12.98
N ALA A 258 -10.10 -4.17 14.00
CA ALA A 258 -9.88 -5.31 14.89
C ALA A 258 -11.17 -5.66 15.64
N GLY A 259 -11.46 -6.97 15.71
CA GLY A 259 -12.70 -7.50 16.25
C GLY A 259 -13.82 -7.68 15.22
N THR A 260 -13.55 -7.49 13.92
CA THR A 260 -14.41 -7.96 12.81
C THR A 260 -14.58 -9.48 12.93
N PRO A 261 -15.80 -10.03 12.77
CA PRO A 261 -16.05 -11.46 12.92
C PRO A 261 -15.15 -12.32 12.01
N PRO A 262 -14.60 -13.44 12.50
CA PRO A 262 -13.71 -14.30 11.72
C PRO A 262 -14.32 -14.77 10.39
N ALA A 263 -15.60 -15.10 10.35
CA ALA A 263 -16.30 -15.52 9.13
C ALA A 263 -16.33 -14.40 8.06
N VAL A 264 -16.43 -13.14 8.48
CA VAL A 264 -16.35 -11.97 7.58
C VAL A 264 -14.93 -11.82 7.02
N ILE A 265 -13.90 -11.95 7.86
CA ILE A 265 -12.50 -11.87 7.46
C ILE A 265 -12.19 -13.00 6.46
N GLU A 266 -12.62 -14.22 6.72
CA GLU A 266 -12.42 -15.37 5.84
C GLU A 266 -13.12 -15.18 4.48
N LYS A 267 -14.37 -14.68 4.48
CA LYS A 267 -15.12 -14.37 3.27
C LYS A 267 -14.41 -13.29 2.45
N LEU A 268 -13.96 -12.21 3.07
CA LEU A 268 -13.20 -11.15 2.39
C LEU A 268 -11.87 -11.66 1.86
N SER A 269 -11.11 -12.39 2.67
CA SER A 269 -9.79 -12.93 2.31
C SER A 269 -9.85 -13.90 1.13
N SER A 270 -10.82 -14.82 1.14
CA SER A 270 -11.05 -15.75 0.03
C SER A 270 -11.51 -15.02 -1.26
N SER A 271 -12.36 -14.00 -1.12
CA SER A 271 -12.79 -13.19 -2.25
C SER A 271 -11.64 -12.36 -2.85
N VAL A 272 -10.76 -11.82 -2.01
CA VAL A 272 -9.53 -11.14 -2.45
C VAL A 272 -8.64 -12.10 -3.22
N LYS A 273 -8.36 -13.29 -2.68
CA LYS A 273 -7.57 -14.31 -3.38
C LYS A 273 -8.15 -14.60 -4.75
N ALA A 274 -9.45 -14.90 -4.82
CA ALA A 274 -10.12 -15.20 -6.09
C ALA A 274 -10.07 -14.03 -7.09
N SER A 275 -10.13 -12.79 -6.61
CA SER A 275 -10.03 -11.60 -7.47
C SER A 275 -8.66 -11.47 -8.14
N LEU A 276 -7.58 -11.84 -7.45
CA LEU A 276 -6.21 -11.78 -7.97
C LEU A 276 -5.89 -12.91 -8.97
N GLU A 277 -6.69 -13.97 -8.99
CA GLU A 277 -6.54 -15.09 -9.92
C GLU A 277 -7.21 -14.83 -11.29
N ILE A 278 -7.97 -13.72 -11.44
CA ILE A 278 -8.65 -13.35 -12.67
C ILE A 278 -7.63 -12.87 -13.71
N PRO A 279 -7.60 -13.44 -14.95
CA PRO A 279 -6.61 -13.07 -15.97
C PRO A 279 -6.60 -11.58 -16.32
N GLU A 280 -7.75 -10.93 -16.41
CA GLU A 280 -7.86 -9.50 -16.70
C GLU A 280 -7.25 -8.63 -15.58
N VAL A 281 -7.35 -9.06 -14.33
CA VAL A 281 -6.71 -8.37 -13.20
C VAL A 281 -5.21 -8.46 -13.32
N LYS A 282 -4.67 -9.61 -13.73
CA LYS A 282 -3.24 -9.80 -13.97
C LYS A 282 -2.75 -8.91 -15.10
N GLN A 283 -3.45 -8.88 -16.24
CA GLN A 283 -3.10 -8.01 -17.37
C GLN A 283 -3.09 -6.53 -16.96
N ARG A 284 -4.08 -6.08 -16.20
CA ARG A 284 -4.16 -4.70 -15.69
C ARG A 284 -3.04 -4.40 -14.69
N ALA A 285 -2.66 -5.34 -13.84
CA ALA A 285 -1.56 -5.18 -12.90
C ALA A 285 -0.21 -5.07 -13.63
N ASP A 286 0.03 -5.95 -14.62
CA ASP A 286 1.24 -5.92 -15.46
C ASP A 286 1.35 -4.58 -16.20
N ALA A 287 0.24 -4.10 -16.79
CA ALA A 287 0.18 -2.81 -17.47
C ALA A 287 0.43 -1.62 -16.52
N ALA A 288 0.01 -1.74 -15.26
CA ALA A 288 0.22 -0.72 -14.23
C ALA A 288 1.61 -0.81 -13.58
N GLY A 289 2.40 -1.84 -13.87
CA GLY A 289 3.72 -2.02 -13.28
C GLY A 289 3.70 -2.43 -11.81
N VAL A 290 2.72 -3.24 -11.41
CA VAL A 290 2.63 -3.84 -10.07
C VAL A 290 2.55 -5.36 -10.18
N GLU A 291 3.15 -6.06 -9.23
CA GLU A 291 3.08 -7.51 -9.12
C GLU A 291 1.88 -7.90 -8.23
N LEU A 292 0.99 -8.75 -8.72
CA LEU A 292 -0.04 -9.36 -7.89
C LEU A 292 0.60 -10.41 -6.99
N ARG A 293 0.38 -10.28 -5.69
CA ARG A 293 0.88 -11.25 -4.71
C ARG A 293 -0.15 -11.41 -3.59
N TYR A 294 -0.68 -12.60 -3.44
CA TYR A 294 -1.56 -12.90 -2.31
C TYR A 294 -0.77 -13.47 -1.15
N LEU A 295 -0.97 -12.89 0.04
CA LEU A 295 -0.61 -13.51 1.32
C LEU A 295 -1.85 -13.51 2.22
N PRO A 296 -2.21 -14.66 2.80
CA PRO A 296 -3.34 -14.75 3.72
C PRO A 296 -3.07 -13.97 5.02
N PRO A 297 -4.09 -13.72 5.86
CA PRO A 297 -3.98 -12.90 7.08
C PRO A 297 -2.80 -13.25 7.99
N ALA A 298 -2.58 -14.55 8.25
CA ALA A 298 -1.52 -15.00 9.14
C ALA A 298 -0.11 -14.71 8.58
N GLU A 299 0.09 -14.94 7.27
CA GLU A 299 1.36 -14.67 6.61
C GLU A 299 1.61 -13.16 6.48
N MET A 300 0.55 -12.38 6.24
CA MET A 300 0.63 -10.92 6.22
C MET A 300 1.05 -10.37 7.58
N THR A 301 0.52 -10.91 8.68
CA THR A 301 0.94 -10.54 10.04
C THR A 301 2.42 -10.87 10.28
N LYS A 302 2.89 -12.02 9.81
CA LYS A 302 4.31 -12.41 9.92
C LYS A 302 5.21 -11.48 9.14
N LEU A 303 4.85 -11.15 7.89
CA LEU A 303 5.57 -10.20 7.06
C LEU A 303 5.67 -8.82 7.74
N LEU A 304 4.54 -8.30 8.23
CA LEU A 304 4.49 -7.01 8.92
C LEU A 304 5.45 -6.96 10.12
N ASN A 305 5.46 -7.97 10.98
CA ASN A 305 6.34 -8.03 12.15
C ASN A 305 7.83 -8.06 11.77
N GLN A 306 8.17 -8.80 10.70
CA GLN A 306 9.54 -8.84 10.18
C GLN A 306 9.97 -7.47 9.62
N GLU A 307 9.09 -6.81 8.87
CA GLU A 307 9.38 -5.51 8.29
C GLU A 307 9.45 -4.39 9.33
N ILE A 308 8.57 -4.37 10.33
CA ILE A 308 8.66 -3.41 11.44
C ILE A 308 10.05 -3.49 12.09
N THR A 309 10.56 -4.70 12.34
CA THR A 309 11.88 -4.90 12.94
C THR A 309 13.00 -4.35 12.03
N SER A 310 12.93 -4.68 10.73
CA SER A 310 13.91 -4.23 9.73
C SER A 310 13.89 -2.72 9.54
N TRP A 311 12.71 -2.13 9.39
CA TRP A 311 12.53 -0.69 9.18
C TRP A 311 12.91 0.12 10.42
N SER A 312 12.57 -0.36 11.62
CA SER A 312 12.99 0.28 12.87
C SER A 312 14.53 0.39 12.96
N LYS A 313 15.23 -0.66 12.53
CA LYS A 313 16.69 -0.65 12.46
C LYS A 313 17.19 0.38 11.45
N ALA A 314 16.63 0.38 10.24
CA ALA A 314 17.02 1.29 9.16
C ALA A 314 16.75 2.77 9.52
N ILE A 315 15.56 3.06 10.03
CA ILE A 315 15.14 4.41 10.45
C ILE A 315 16.05 4.95 11.54
N LYS A 316 16.34 4.13 12.56
CA LYS A 316 17.26 4.53 13.65
C LYS A 316 18.68 4.76 13.14
N SER A 317 19.23 3.85 12.30
CA SER A 317 20.59 3.97 11.78
C SER A 317 20.76 5.17 10.85
N ALA A 318 19.71 5.56 10.10
CA ALA A 318 19.71 6.73 9.23
C ALA A 318 19.29 8.03 9.96
N ASN A 319 18.99 7.95 11.27
CA ASN A 319 18.51 9.08 12.09
C ASN A 319 17.31 9.81 11.44
N ILE A 320 16.41 9.04 10.80
CA ILE A 320 15.23 9.60 10.13
C ILE A 320 14.27 10.14 11.19
N LYS A 321 13.89 11.41 11.05
CA LYS A 321 12.89 12.08 11.89
C LYS A 321 11.77 12.60 11.00
N LEU A 322 10.59 12.75 11.57
CA LEU A 322 9.54 13.57 10.97
C LEU A 322 9.76 15.02 11.40
N ASP A 323 9.70 15.94 10.43
CA ASP A 323 9.73 17.37 10.67
C ASP A 323 8.47 17.84 11.43
#